data_03b9179e30190a97d3e42bd678db3465
#
_entry.id   03b9179e30190a97d3e42bd678db3465
#
_cell.length_a   1.000
_cell.length_b   1.000
_cell.length_c   1.000
_cell.angle_alpha   90.00
_cell.angle_beta   90.00
_cell.angle_gamma   90.00
#
_symmetry.space_group_name_H-M   'P 1'
#
loop_
_entity.id
_entity.type
_entity.pdbx_description
1 polymer ?
#
loop_
_entity_poly.entity_id
_entity_poly.type
_entity_poly.pdbx_seq_one_letter_code
_entity_poly.pdbx_strand_id
1 'polypeptide(L)'
;WVNGKSLGRFWNIGPQQTLYVPAPWLKEGENEIVVFEMEDTGNRILQGLGQPILDSLGVDKNYQQGQRRIVQGTPILEKGDIALKATVQESNDWQLFEFPVATTLRHFCIETLSSYTDDNQACISEVELLDDKGQAIDKTKWEVVYVSSELSDKNLGVGENLYDGDVSSFWHTDPTVGSAHPHQIIIDMKEIYKVSALRVKVREGSFLSGKVKDIQLYTRPQFFLFRQ
;
A
#
# COMPACT_ATOMS: atom_id res chain seq x y z
N TRP A 1 -23.07 3.88 22.81
CA TRP A 1 -23.25 4.94 23.80
C TRP A 1 -22.52 4.60 25.09
N VAL A 2 -22.00 5.60 25.74
CA VAL A 2 -21.43 5.48 27.09
C VAL A 2 -22.13 6.47 28.00
N ASN A 3 -22.78 5.97 29.05
CA ASN A 3 -23.58 6.77 29.98
C ASN A 3 -24.58 7.71 29.28
N GLY A 4 -25.28 7.18 28.28
CA GLY A 4 -26.27 7.90 27.47
C GLY A 4 -25.72 8.88 26.44
N LYS A 5 -24.40 9.00 26.28
CA LYS A 5 -23.73 9.87 25.31
C LYS A 5 -23.26 9.05 24.11
N SER A 6 -23.59 9.49 22.89
CA SER A 6 -23.24 8.78 21.67
C SER A 6 -21.76 8.96 21.31
N LEU A 7 -21.06 7.84 21.09
CA LEU A 7 -19.72 7.80 20.52
C LEU A 7 -19.72 7.78 18.98
N GLY A 8 -20.90 7.71 18.37
CA GLY A 8 -21.03 7.59 16.94
C GLY A 8 -21.09 6.15 16.45
N ARG A 9 -20.68 5.94 15.21
CA ARG A 9 -20.66 4.62 14.57
C ARG A 9 -19.24 4.07 14.56
N PHE A 10 -19.10 2.82 14.92
CA PHE A 10 -17.90 2.05 14.71
C PHE A 10 -18.05 1.19 13.44
N TRP A 11 -17.00 1.10 12.65
CA TRP A 11 -16.95 0.26 11.46
C TRP A 11 -15.63 -0.48 11.41
N ASN A 12 -15.71 -1.80 11.37
CA ASN A 12 -14.55 -2.67 11.43
C ASN A 12 -13.62 -2.63 10.19
N ILE A 13 -14.09 -2.00 9.09
CA ILE A 13 -13.28 -1.82 7.86
C ILE A 13 -12.56 -0.46 7.84
N GLY A 14 -12.86 0.42 8.79
CA GLY A 14 -12.21 1.73 8.88
C GLY A 14 -10.81 1.65 9.47
N PRO A 15 -9.97 2.67 9.24
CA PRO A 15 -8.62 2.75 9.82
C PRO A 15 -8.64 2.90 11.34
N GLN A 16 -9.74 3.37 11.89
CA GLN A 16 -9.93 3.54 13.32
C GLN A 16 -10.57 2.30 13.91
N GLN A 17 -9.78 1.50 14.61
CA GLN A 17 -10.22 0.25 15.25
C GLN A 17 -10.68 0.45 16.71
N THR A 18 -10.71 1.69 17.18
CA THR A 18 -11.11 2.05 18.55
C THR A 18 -11.94 3.33 18.54
N LEU A 19 -12.80 3.49 19.53
CA LEU A 19 -13.53 4.74 19.79
C LEU A 19 -12.99 5.38 21.07
N TYR A 20 -12.65 6.66 21.00
CA TYR A 20 -12.22 7.42 22.15
C TYR A 20 -13.40 7.75 23.06
N VAL A 21 -13.29 7.41 24.33
CA VAL A 21 -14.26 7.78 25.35
C VAL A 21 -13.70 8.95 26.18
N PRO A 22 -14.30 10.15 26.12
CA PRO A 22 -13.85 11.28 26.93
C PRO A 22 -13.96 10.99 28.43
N ALA A 23 -12.86 11.23 29.18
CA ALA A 23 -12.84 10.99 30.62
C ALA A 23 -14.02 11.64 31.41
N PRO A 24 -14.48 12.85 31.05
CA PRO A 24 -15.67 13.44 31.73
C PRO A 24 -17.00 12.70 31.50
N TRP A 25 -17.05 11.74 30.59
CA TRP A 25 -18.22 10.90 30.35
C TRP A 25 -18.25 9.67 31.26
N LEU A 26 -17.12 9.33 31.84
CA LEU A 26 -16.99 8.22 32.78
C LEU A 26 -17.32 8.64 34.22
N LYS A 27 -17.87 7.70 34.97
CA LYS A 27 -18.16 7.84 36.38
C LYS A 27 -17.22 6.94 37.17
N GLU A 28 -16.97 7.31 38.43
CA GLU A 28 -16.35 6.36 39.36
C GLU A 28 -17.30 5.17 39.57
N GLY A 29 -16.77 3.96 39.51
CA GLY A 29 -17.55 2.72 39.65
C GLY A 29 -18.17 2.27 38.31
N GLU A 30 -19.45 1.95 38.31
CA GLU A 30 -20.12 1.35 37.18
C GLU A 30 -20.45 2.36 36.09
N ASN A 31 -20.14 2.00 34.82
CA ASN A 31 -20.46 2.74 33.62
C ASN A 31 -21.34 1.90 32.70
N GLU A 32 -22.42 2.49 32.19
CA GLU A 32 -23.29 1.85 31.23
C GLU A 32 -22.71 1.99 29.82
N ILE A 33 -22.59 0.87 29.09
CA ILE A 33 -22.20 0.84 27.68
C ILE A 33 -23.32 0.17 26.89
N VAL A 34 -23.83 0.89 25.90
CA VAL A 34 -24.88 0.38 24.98
C VAL A 34 -24.29 0.30 23.57
N VAL A 35 -24.32 -0.89 22.97
CA VAL A 35 -23.92 -1.15 21.60
C VAL A 35 -25.15 -1.61 20.83
N PHE A 36 -25.40 -0.96 19.70
CA PHE A 36 -26.39 -1.43 18.74
C PHE A 36 -25.64 -2.11 17.61
N GLU A 37 -25.70 -3.44 17.57
CA GLU A 37 -25.06 -4.27 16.54
C GLU A 37 -26.02 -4.49 15.37
N MET A 38 -25.55 -4.22 14.16
CA MET A 38 -26.34 -4.38 12.93
C MET A 38 -26.02 -5.67 12.16
N GLU A 39 -24.86 -6.26 12.45
CA GLU A 39 -24.42 -7.51 11.86
C GLU A 39 -24.11 -8.51 12.97
N ASP A 40 -24.67 -9.71 12.92
CA ASP A 40 -24.37 -10.73 13.93
C ASP A 40 -22.98 -11.33 13.71
N THR A 41 -21.98 -10.80 14.38
CA THR A 41 -20.58 -11.25 14.26
C THR A 41 -20.22 -12.40 15.22
N GLY A 42 -21.15 -12.82 16.07
CA GLY A 42 -20.97 -13.94 17.02
C GLY A 42 -20.03 -13.66 18.20
N ASN A 43 -19.12 -12.69 18.12
CA ASN A 43 -18.17 -12.36 19.18
C ASN A 43 -18.44 -10.93 19.70
N ARG A 44 -18.89 -10.82 20.98
CA ARG A 44 -19.37 -9.58 21.57
C ARG A 44 -18.49 -9.16 22.74
N ILE A 45 -17.19 -8.96 22.47
CA ILE A 45 -16.23 -8.53 23.49
C ILE A 45 -15.98 -7.04 23.34
N LEU A 46 -16.15 -6.28 24.42
CA LEU A 46 -15.70 -4.90 24.56
C LEU A 46 -14.47 -4.87 25.45
N GLN A 47 -13.45 -4.16 25.06
CA GLN A 47 -12.21 -4.02 25.81
C GLN A 47 -11.82 -2.55 25.91
N GLY A 48 -11.50 -2.10 27.12
CA GLY A 48 -10.87 -0.81 27.35
C GLY A 48 -9.38 -0.89 27.03
N LEU A 49 -8.87 0.04 26.23
CA LEU A 49 -7.47 0.12 25.85
C LEU A 49 -6.86 1.44 26.32
N GLY A 50 -5.61 1.41 26.77
CA GLY A 50 -4.87 2.61 27.17
C GLY A 50 -4.32 3.42 25.99
N GLN A 51 -4.32 2.84 24.81
CA GLN A 51 -3.85 3.46 23.57
C GLN A 51 -4.83 3.14 22.43
N PRO A 52 -5.06 4.07 21.49
CA PRO A 52 -5.89 3.79 20.32
C PRO A 52 -5.20 2.82 19.36
N ILE A 53 -6.00 2.05 18.64
CA ILE A 53 -5.56 1.27 17.47
C ILE A 53 -6.03 2.03 16.24
N LEU A 54 -5.10 2.61 15.49
CA LEU A 54 -5.41 3.51 14.37
C LEU A 54 -4.93 3.01 13.01
N ASP A 55 -4.08 2.01 13.00
CA ASP A 55 -3.29 1.58 11.82
C ASP A 55 -3.50 0.11 11.44
N SER A 56 -4.36 -0.63 12.15
CA SER A 56 -4.80 -1.92 11.66
C SER A 56 -6.05 -1.73 10.79
N LEU A 57 -5.91 -1.89 9.49
CA LEU A 57 -7.07 -2.05 8.61
C LEU A 57 -7.83 -3.30 9.03
N GLY A 58 -9.14 -3.18 9.19
CA GLY A 58 -10.00 -4.35 9.42
C GLY A 58 -9.83 -5.31 8.25
N VAL A 59 -9.26 -6.47 8.51
CA VAL A 59 -9.14 -7.52 7.51
C VAL A 59 -10.55 -8.06 7.27
N ASP A 60 -10.98 -8.15 6.00
CA ASP A 60 -12.18 -8.89 5.62
C ASP A 60 -12.11 -10.27 6.28
N LYS A 61 -13.15 -10.66 7.02
CA LYS A 61 -13.21 -11.98 7.70
C LYS A 61 -13.07 -13.16 6.75
N ASN A 62 -13.27 -12.94 5.45
CA ASN A 62 -13.04 -13.89 4.38
C ASN A 62 -11.62 -13.84 3.81
N TYR A 63 -10.77 -12.90 4.29
CA TYR A 63 -9.39 -12.83 3.86
C TYR A 63 -8.60 -13.98 4.47
N GLN A 64 -8.30 -14.97 3.67
CA GLN A 64 -7.35 -16.02 4.06
C GLN A 64 -5.93 -15.39 4.02
N GLN A 65 -5.20 -15.55 5.13
CA GLN A 65 -3.82 -15.10 5.24
C GLN A 65 -3.00 -15.65 4.07
N GLY A 66 -2.48 -14.77 3.22
CA GLY A 66 -1.75 -15.15 1.99
C GLY A 66 -2.53 -14.94 0.69
N GLN A 67 -3.83 -14.60 0.72
CA GLN A 67 -4.53 -14.18 -0.49
C GLN A 67 -4.42 -12.66 -0.65
N ARG A 68 -3.77 -12.24 -1.71
CA ARG A 68 -3.73 -10.83 -2.10
C ARG A 68 -5.10 -10.39 -2.59
N ARG A 69 -5.55 -9.25 -2.12
CA ARG A 69 -6.69 -8.59 -2.72
C ARG A 69 -6.21 -7.79 -3.94
N ILE A 70 -6.30 -8.40 -5.12
CA ILE A 70 -6.18 -7.68 -6.38
C ILE A 70 -7.53 -7.02 -6.64
N VAL A 71 -7.58 -5.71 -6.59
CA VAL A 71 -8.78 -4.94 -6.91
C VAL A 71 -8.57 -4.30 -8.27
N GLN A 72 -8.73 -5.09 -9.32
CA GLN A 72 -8.60 -4.63 -10.69
C GLN A 72 -9.59 -3.49 -10.98
N GLY A 73 -9.07 -2.40 -11.51
CA GLY A 73 -9.89 -1.27 -11.95
C GLY A 73 -10.47 -0.39 -10.83
N THR A 74 -10.15 -0.67 -9.56
CA THR A 74 -10.58 0.22 -8.46
C THR A 74 -9.61 1.39 -8.35
N PRO A 75 -10.04 2.63 -8.63
CA PRO A 75 -9.17 3.77 -8.52
C PRO A 75 -8.83 4.07 -7.05
N ILE A 76 -7.61 4.48 -6.80
CA ILE A 76 -7.24 5.05 -5.51
C ILE A 76 -8.06 6.31 -5.28
N LEU A 77 -8.77 6.41 -4.16
CA LEU A 77 -9.66 7.52 -3.84
C LEU A 77 -8.88 8.84 -3.69
N GLU A 78 -7.73 8.76 -3.00
CA GLU A 78 -6.81 9.87 -2.84
C GLU A 78 -5.39 9.36 -3.04
N LYS A 79 -4.71 9.87 -4.05
CA LYS A 79 -3.36 9.40 -4.40
C LYS A 79 -2.26 9.81 -3.40
N GLY A 80 -2.52 10.77 -2.52
CA GLY A 80 -1.49 11.32 -1.63
C GLY A 80 -0.62 12.36 -2.32
N ASP A 81 0.53 12.67 -1.71
CA ASP A 81 1.48 13.65 -2.23
C ASP A 81 2.44 12.99 -3.23
N ILE A 82 2.74 13.70 -4.31
CA ILE A 82 3.74 13.24 -5.28
C ILE A 82 5.12 13.57 -4.71
N ALA A 83 5.88 12.53 -4.37
CA ALA A 83 7.26 12.67 -3.92
C ALA A 83 8.25 12.69 -5.09
N LEU A 84 7.91 12.00 -6.20
CA LEU A 84 8.79 11.86 -7.36
C LEU A 84 7.99 11.75 -8.66
N LYS A 85 8.54 12.36 -9.73
CA LYS A 85 8.22 12.06 -11.14
C LYS A 85 9.52 11.77 -11.85
N ALA A 86 9.60 10.67 -12.58
CA ALA A 86 10.81 10.24 -13.24
C ALA A 86 10.53 9.58 -14.58
N THR A 87 11.50 9.68 -15.48
CA THR A 87 11.57 8.88 -16.71
C THR A 87 12.70 7.87 -16.56
N VAL A 88 12.32 6.61 -16.47
CA VAL A 88 13.26 5.48 -16.39
C VAL A 88 13.84 5.25 -17.78
N GLN A 89 15.15 5.11 -17.88
CA GLN A 89 15.86 4.85 -19.14
C GLN A 89 15.87 3.34 -19.46
N GLU A 90 15.98 3.01 -20.74
CA GLU A 90 16.22 1.62 -21.16
C GLU A 90 17.67 1.17 -20.87
N SER A 91 18.02 1.13 -19.62
CA SER A 91 19.35 0.71 -19.15
C SER A 91 19.23 -0.52 -18.27
N ASN A 92 20.21 -1.43 -18.39
CA ASN A 92 20.30 -2.58 -17.49
C ASN A 92 20.93 -2.23 -16.13
N ASP A 93 21.35 -0.98 -15.91
CA ASP A 93 21.90 -0.54 -14.65
C ASP A 93 20.81 -0.04 -13.69
N TRP A 94 21.15 -0.03 -12.40
CA TRP A 94 20.34 0.65 -11.41
C TRP A 94 20.27 2.15 -11.70
N GLN A 95 19.08 2.71 -11.65
CA GLN A 95 18.84 4.14 -11.86
C GLN A 95 18.39 4.78 -10.56
N LEU A 96 19.05 5.88 -10.18
CA LEU A 96 18.76 6.65 -8.97
C LEU A 96 17.95 7.87 -9.30
N PHE A 97 16.86 8.07 -8.56
CA PHE A 97 15.97 9.23 -8.66
C PHE A 97 15.84 9.87 -7.27
N GLU A 98 16.46 11.02 -7.09
CA GLU A 98 16.39 11.76 -5.84
C GLU A 98 15.04 12.47 -5.70
N PHE A 99 14.48 12.49 -4.51
CA PHE A 99 13.29 13.29 -4.22
C PHE A 99 13.66 14.76 -4.12
N PRO A 100 12.84 15.68 -4.64
CA PRO A 100 13.05 17.10 -4.46
C PRO A 100 13.17 17.52 -2.99
N VAL A 101 12.46 16.82 -2.11
CA VAL A 101 12.50 16.98 -0.66
C VAL A 101 12.36 15.62 0.00
N ALA A 102 13.30 15.30 0.90
CA ALA A 102 13.20 14.06 1.68
C ALA A 102 11.89 14.01 2.47
N THR A 103 11.11 12.96 2.28
CA THR A 103 9.74 12.83 2.73
C THR A 103 9.60 11.72 3.77
N THR A 104 8.86 12.00 4.83
CA THR A 104 8.54 10.97 5.85
C THR A 104 7.32 10.18 5.39
N LEU A 105 7.48 8.87 5.27
CA LEU A 105 6.42 7.99 4.77
C LEU A 105 6.50 6.58 5.37
N ARG A 106 5.37 5.88 5.37
CA ARG A 106 5.26 4.45 5.63
C ARG A 106 4.76 3.70 4.39
N HIS A 107 3.81 4.31 3.66
CA HIS A 107 3.25 3.73 2.46
C HIS A 107 3.70 4.51 1.23
N PHE A 108 3.99 3.81 0.17
CA PHE A 108 4.23 4.42 -1.13
C PHE A 108 3.49 3.67 -2.24
N CYS A 109 3.11 4.43 -3.26
CA CYS A 109 2.53 3.90 -4.48
C CYS A 109 3.46 4.22 -5.65
N ILE A 110 3.88 3.20 -6.37
CA ILE A 110 4.49 3.39 -7.68
C ILE A 110 3.37 3.33 -8.70
N GLU A 111 3.23 4.39 -9.49
CA GLU A 111 2.32 4.49 -10.61
C GLU A 111 3.14 4.57 -11.90
N THR A 112 2.94 3.61 -12.80
CA THR A 112 3.55 3.62 -14.12
C THR A 112 2.61 4.29 -15.10
N LEU A 113 3.08 5.31 -15.80
CA LEU A 113 2.28 6.14 -16.70
C LEU A 113 2.41 5.74 -18.17
N SER A 114 3.54 5.16 -18.51
CA SER A 114 3.84 4.71 -19.87
C SER A 114 4.91 3.62 -19.89
N SER A 115 5.02 2.92 -21.00
CA SER A 115 6.09 1.96 -21.29
C SER A 115 6.76 2.31 -22.62
N TYR A 116 7.94 1.74 -22.85
CA TYR A 116 8.63 1.82 -24.14
C TYR A 116 7.99 0.92 -25.22
N THR A 117 7.15 -0.01 -24.79
CA THR A 117 6.39 -0.92 -25.65
C THR A 117 4.94 -0.45 -25.72
N ASP A 118 4.31 -0.55 -26.90
CA ASP A 118 2.91 -0.14 -27.14
C ASP A 118 1.90 -1.22 -26.67
N ASP A 119 2.20 -1.95 -25.61
CA ASP A 119 1.40 -3.07 -25.13
C ASP A 119 0.56 -2.78 -23.88
N ASN A 120 0.56 -1.54 -23.42
CA ASN A 120 -0.13 -1.11 -22.21
C ASN A 120 0.24 -1.91 -20.94
N GLN A 121 1.41 -2.54 -20.91
CA GLN A 121 1.88 -3.31 -19.78
C GLN A 121 2.90 -2.52 -18.96
N ALA A 122 3.11 -2.95 -17.71
CA ALA A 122 4.17 -2.46 -16.84
C ALA A 122 5.00 -3.62 -16.32
N CYS A 123 6.33 -3.46 -16.35
CA CYS A 123 7.28 -4.43 -15.82
C CYS A 123 8.45 -3.71 -15.16
N ILE A 124 8.73 -4.04 -13.89
CA ILE A 124 9.88 -3.55 -13.11
C ILE A 124 10.50 -4.75 -12.41
N SER A 125 11.83 -4.89 -12.49
CA SER A 125 12.52 -5.97 -11.76
C SER A 125 12.59 -5.66 -10.28
N GLU A 126 13.18 -4.52 -9.91
CA GLU A 126 13.50 -4.28 -8.51
C GLU A 126 13.45 -2.79 -8.19
N VAL A 127 13.04 -2.47 -6.96
CA VAL A 127 13.12 -1.12 -6.40
C VAL A 127 13.76 -1.12 -5.02
N GLU A 128 14.42 -0.02 -4.70
CA GLU A 128 14.93 0.29 -3.38
C GLU A 128 14.58 1.74 -3.02
N LEU A 129 14.21 1.97 -1.78
CA LEU A 129 14.14 3.31 -1.22
C LEU A 129 15.40 3.59 -0.40
N LEU A 130 15.92 4.80 -0.53
CA LEU A 130 17.07 5.24 0.26
C LEU A 130 16.62 6.23 1.34
N ASP A 131 17.18 6.08 2.53
CA ASP A 131 16.95 7.01 3.64
C ASP A 131 17.64 8.37 3.38
N ASP A 132 17.53 9.31 4.31
CA ASP A 132 18.14 10.63 4.22
C ASP A 132 19.69 10.64 4.36
N LYS A 133 20.28 9.46 4.57
CA LYS A 133 21.75 9.23 4.57
C LYS A 133 22.21 8.49 3.31
N GLY A 134 21.30 8.19 2.40
CA GLY A 134 21.56 7.43 1.18
C GLY A 134 21.73 5.93 1.38
N GLN A 135 21.28 5.39 2.53
CA GLN A 135 21.33 3.96 2.81
C GLN A 135 20.03 3.28 2.37
N ALA A 136 20.13 2.09 1.79
CA ALA A 136 18.96 1.32 1.40
C ALA A 136 18.14 0.90 2.65
N ILE A 137 16.84 1.13 2.59
CA ILE A 137 15.89 0.74 3.64
C ILE A 137 15.66 -0.76 3.57
N ASP A 138 15.67 -1.42 4.73
CA ASP A 138 15.42 -2.86 4.84
C ASP A 138 14.00 -3.20 4.32
N LYS A 139 13.93 -4.10 3.36
CA LYS A 139 12.72 -4.54 2.67
C LYS A 139 12.08 -5.79 3.28
N THR A 140 12.70 -6.42 4.27
CA THR A 140 12.28 -7.74 4.81
C THR A 140 10.89 -7.75 5.41
N LYS A 141 10.39 -6.58 5.85
CA LYS A 141 9.04 -6.43 6.43
C LYS A 141 8.01 -5.84 5.45
N TRP A 142 8.43 -5.49 4.25
CA TRP A 142 7.53 -4.86 3.29
C TRP A 142 6.41 -5.81 2.88
N GLU A 143 5.26 -5.23 2.56
CA GLU A 143 4.09 -5.96 2.13
C GLU A 143 3.37 -5.23 1.00
N VAL A 144 3.02 -5.94 -0.06
CA VAL A 144 2.13 -5.42 -1.10
C VAL A 144 0.71 -5.36 -0.56
N VAL A 145 0.16 -4.15 -0.45
CA VAL A 145 -1.23 -3.94 0.03
C VAL A 145 -2.22 -3.74 -1.11
N TYR A 146 -1.73 -3.38 -2.28
CA TYR A 146 -2.55 -3.24 -3.49
C TYR A 146 -1.69 -3.37 -4.73
N VAL A 147 -2.26 -3.98 -5.75
CA VAL A 147 -1.72 -4.00 -7.11
C VAL A 147 -2.88 -3.92 -8.11
N SER A 148 -2.79 -3.01 -9.09
CA SER A 148 -3.83 -2.85 -10.11
C SER A 148 -3.93 -4.05 -11.05
N SER A 149 -2.80 -4.69 -11.32
CA SER A 149 -2.67 -5.87 -12.15
C SER A 149 -1.36 -6.59 -11.87
N GLU A 150 -1.36 -7.91 -11.86
CA GLU A 150 -0.13 -8.72 -11.74
C GLU A 150 -0.30 -10.06 -12.47
N LEU A 151 0.79 -10.56 -13.02
CA LEU A 151 0.86 -11.89 -13.61
C LEU A 151 1.08 -12.93 -12.51
N SER A 152 -0.02 -13.42 -11.96
CA SER A 152 0.00 -14.35 -10.80
C SER A 152 0.24 -15.81 -11.19
N ASP A 153 0.15 -16.18 -12.48
CA ASP A 153 0.44 -17.54 -12.91
C ASP A 153 1.86 -17.94 -12.50
N LYS A 154 1.96 -19.01 -11.69
CA LYS A 154 3.21 -19.52 -11.12
C LYS A 154 4.08 -18.46 -10.41
N ASN A 155 3.46 -17.38 -9.93
CA ASN A 155 4.15 -16.23 -9.33
C ASN A 155 5.19 -15.55 -10.23
N LEU A 156 5.01 -15.61 -11.54
CA LEU A 156 6.00 -15.10 -12.50
C LEU A 156 6.18 -13.59 -12.44
N GLY A 157 5.09 -12.84 -12.16
CA GLY A 157 5.12 -11.38 -12.17
C GLY A 157 4.36 -10.75 -11.01
N VAL A 158 4.44 -11.36 -9.84
CA VAL A 158 3.76 -10.89 -8.64
C VAL A 158 4.43 -9.64 -8.06
N GLY A 159 3.65 -8.83 -7.34
CA GLY A 159 4.13 -7.55 -6.83
C GLY A 159 5.30 -7.64 -5.85
N GLU A 160 5.45 -8.75 -5.08
CA GLU A 160 6.58 -8.95 -4.17
C GLU A 160 7.92 -9.09 -4.89
N ASN A 161 7.93 -9.54 -6.14
CA ASN A 161 9.13 -9.60 -6.94
C ASN A 161 9.77 -8.20 -7.13
N LEU A 162 9.00 -7.13 -6.88
CA LEU A 162 9.50 -5.75 -6.99
C LEU A 162 10.55 -5.40 -5.92
N TYR A 163 10.62 -6.17 -4.83
CA TYR A 163 11.52 -5.87 -3.71
C TYR A 163 12.10 -7.13 -3.04
N ASP A 164 12.09 -8.28 -3.72
CA ASP A 164 12.57 -9.56 -3.17
C ASP A 164 14.10 -9.67 -3.11
N GLY A 165 14.82 -8.74 -3.76
CA GLY A 165 16.27 -8.72 -3.83
C GLY A 165 16.84 -9.56 -4.97
N ASP A 166 15.99 -10.17 -5.79
CA ASP A 166 16.40 -10.93 -6.98
C ASP A 166 16.13 -10.13 -8.25
N VAL A 167 17.15 -9.52 -8.83
CA VAL A 167 17.02 -8.72 -10.07
C VAL A 167 16.59 -9.53 -11.29
N SER A 168 16.55 -10.86 -11.21
CA SER A 168 16.03 -11.73 -12.27
C SER A 168 14.51 -11.93 -12.19
N SER A 169 13.92 -11.72 -11.03
CA SER A 169 12.49 -11.65 -10.83
C SER A 169 11.94 -10.28 -11.23
N PHE A 170 10.62 -10.14 -11.34
CA PHE A 170 9.98 -8.86 -11.72
C PHE A 170 8.50 -8.85 -11.35
N TRP A 171 7.97 -7.67 -11.07
CA TRP A 171 6.54 -7.42 -11.17
C TRP A 171 6.18 -7.17 -12.63
N HIS A 172 5.09 -7.78 -13.09
CA HIS A 172 4.55 -7.60 -14.42
C HIS A 172 3.03 -7.58 -14.37
N THR A 173 2.41 -6.64 -15.04
CA THR A 173 0.95 -6.62 -15.20
C THR A 173 0.47 -7.82 -16.04
N ASP A 174 -0.74 -8.29 -15.77
CA ASP A 174 -1.31 -9.42 -16.51
C ASP A 174 -1.73 -8.97 -17.92
N PRO A 175 -1.12 -9.49 -18.99
CA PRO A 175 -1.44 -9.12 -20.36
C PRO A 175 -2.84 -9.57 -20.80
N THR A 176 -3.47 -10.50 -20.07
CA THR A 176 -4.81 -11.02 -20.42
C THR A 176 -5.92 -10.09 -19.95
N VAL A 177 -5.64 -9.18 -19.02
CA VAL A 177 -6.64 -8.26 -18.43
C VAL A 177 -6.91 -7.03 -19.30
N GLY A 178 -5.98 -6.67 -20.20
CA GLY A 178 -6.17 -5.61 -21.17
C GLY A 178 -6.35 -4.20 -20.60
N SER A 179 -5.89 -3.96 -19.38
CA SER A 179 -5.94 -2.63 -18.76
C SER A 179 -4.85 -1.71 -19.33
N ALA A 180 -5.20 -0.45 -19.57
CA ALA A 180 -4.25 0.57 -20.00
C ALA A 180 -3.56 1.23 -18.79
N HIS A 181 -2.42 1.90 -19.03
CA HIS A 181 -1.84 2.80 -18.03
C HIS A 181 -2.87 3.82 -17.51
N PRO A 182 -2.78 4.24 -16.23
CA PRO A 182 -1.71 3.95 -15.28
C PRO A 182 -1.89 2.61 -14.56
N HIS A 183 -0.77 1.92 -14.31
CA HIS A 183 -0.75 0.77 -13.41
C HIS A 183 -0.14 1.16 -12.08
N GLN A 184 -0.60 0.54 -11.00
CA GLN A 184 -0.27 0.96 -9.65
C GLN A 184 0.06 -0.25 -8.78
N ILE A 185 1.08 -0.07 -7.93
CA ILE A 185 1.41 -0.98 -6.84
C ILE A 185 1.64 -0.16 -5.58
N ILE A 186 1.01 -0.56 -4.46
CA ILE A 186 1.16 0.08 -3.17
C ILE A 186 1.84 -0.88 -2.19
N ILE A 187 2.84 -0.37 -1.52
CA ILE A 187 3.65 -1.10 -0.55
C ILE A 187 3.56 -0.43 0.82
N ASP A 188 3.32 -1.22 1.85
CA ASP A 188 3.46 -0.86 3.27
C ASP A 188 4.83 -1.32 3.76
N MET A 189 5.66 -0.39 4.18
CA MET A 189 6.99 -0.67 4.75
C MET A 189 6.94 -1.12 6.21
N LYS A 190 5.76 -1.11 6.84
CA LYS A 190 5.46 -1.42 8.27
C LYS A 190 6.03 -0.42 9.26
N GLU A 191 7.01 0.35 8.90
CA GLU A 191 7.64 1.37 9.72
C GLU A 191 7.70 2.71 8.98
N ILE A 192 7.85 3.80 9.72
CA ILE A 192 7.96 5.14 9.15
C ILE A 192 9.45 5.44 8.91
N TYR A 193 9.77 5.83 7.68
CA TYR A 193 11.12 6.22 7.28
C TYR A 193 11.13 7.62 6.70
N LYS A 194 12.26 8.31 6.81
CA LYS A 194 12.56 9.52 6.06
C LYS A 194 13.31 9.11 4.80
N VAL A 195 12.66 9.22 3.67
CA VAL A 195 13.14 8.73 2.36
C VAL A 195 13.59 9.90 1.50
N SER A 196 14.75 9.76 0.85
CA SER A 196 15.35 10.80 0.00
C SER A 196 15.43 10.41 -1.47
N ALA A 197 15.36 9.11 -1.79
CA ALA A 197 15.50 8.66 -3.18
C ALA A 197 14.85 7.30 -3.42
N LEU A 198 14.56 7.06 -4.70
CA LEU A 198 14.14 5.78 -5.26
C LEU A 198 15.23 5.26 -6.20
N ARG A 199 15.61 4.00 -6.06
CA ARG A 199 16.38 3.28 -7.07
C ARG A 199 15.47 2.30 -7.80
N VAL A 200 15.62 2.23 -9.11
CA VAL A 200 14.83 1.33 -9.97
C VAL A 200 15.78 0.49 -10.82
N LYS A 201 15.48 -0.77 -10.91
CA LYS A 201 16.10 -1.73 -11.83
C LYS A 201 15.03 -2.18 -12.82
N VAL A 202 15.23 -1.97 -14.10
CA VAL A 202 14.34 -2.52 -15.13
C VAL A 202 14.72 -3.96 -15.45
N ARG A 203 13.76 -4.70 -15.98
CA ARG A 203 13.99 -6.09 -16.40
C ARG A 203 15.00 -6.15 -17.53
N GLU A 204 15.99 -7.03 -17.39
CA GLU A 204 17.00 -7.29 -18.43
C GLU A 204 16.46 -8.18 -19.55
N GLY A 205 16.87 -7.92 -20.78
CA GLY A 205 16.53 -8.70 -21.96
C GLY A 205 16.01 -7.88 -23.13
N SER A 206 15.88 -8.48 -24.29
CA SER A 206 15.56 -7.80 -25.57
C SER A 206 14.10 -7.93 -26.03
N PHE A 207 13.31 -8.85 -25.46
CA PHE A 207 11.88 -9.06 -25.81
C PHE A 207 11.05 -8.83 -24.57
N LEU A 208 10.83 -7.57 -24.21
CA LEU A 208 10.21 -7.27 -22.95
C LEU A 208 8.97 -6.41 -23.13
N SER A 209 7.83 -7.08 -22.98
CA SER A 209 6.55 -6.45 -22.71
C SER A 209 6.64 -5.58 -21.44
N GLY A 210 6.03 -4.42 -21.47
CA GLY A 210 5.80 -3.58 -20.31
C GLY A 210 7.03 -2.84 -19.75
N LYS A 211 8.12 -2.71 -20.49
CA LYS A 211 9.29 -1.97 -20.02
C LYS A 211 8.92 -0.52 -19.70
N VAL A 212 8.84 -0.21 -18.42
CA VAL A 212 8.32 1.09 -17.93
C VAL A 212 9.18 2.25 -18.40
N LYS A 213 8.51 3.38 -18.67
CA LYS A 213 9.15 4.64 -19.08
C LYS A 213 8.87 5.75 -18.07
N ASP A 214 7.67 6.26 -18.01
CA ASP A 214 7.33 7.35 -17.10
C ASP A 214 6.67 6.79 -15.85
N ILE A 215 7.18 7.19 -14.69
CA ILE A 215 6.69 6.75 -13.38
C ILE A 215 6.43 7.95 -12.47
N GLN A 216 5.52 7.76 -11.53
CA GLN A 216 5.33 8.66 -10.40
C GLN A 216 5.34 7.84 -9.11
N LEU A 217 5.85 8.47 -8.04
CA LEU A 217 5.78 7.90 -6.71
C LEU A 217 4.94 8.80 -5.82
N TYR A 218 3.86 8.23 -5.30
CA TYR A 218 2.98 8.86 -4.31
C TYR A 218 3.32 8.33 -2.93
N THR A 219 3.21 9.17 -1.93
CA THR A 219 3.54 8.83 -0.55
C THR A 219 2.42 9.19 0.40
N ARG A 220 2.26 8.35 1.43
CA ARG A 220 1.40 8.65 2.57
C ARG A 220 2.06 8.21 3.87
N PRO A 221 1.94 9.01 4.92
CA PRO A 221 2.48 8.64 6.22
C PRO A 221 1.68 7.52 6.89
N GLN A 222 0.43 7.31 6.49
CA GLN A 222 -0.46 6.30 7.08
C GLN A 222 -0.84 5.23 6.04
N PHE A 223 -1.90 5.42 5.26
CA PHE A 223 -2.40 4.42 4.31
C PHE A 223 -3.08 5.12 3.11
N PHE A 224 -3.17 4.41 2.00
CA PHE A 224 -3.94 4.85 0.85
C PHE A 224 -5.42 4.49 1.01
N LEU A 225 -6.31 5.39 0.57
CA LEU A 225 -7.75 5.16 0.54
C LEU A 225 -8.17 4.66 -0.84
N PHE A 226 -8.98 3.61 -0.86
CA PHE A 226 -9.57 3.05 -2.08
C PHE A 226 -11.05 3.41 -2.17
N ARG A 227 -11.53 3.57 -3.40
CA ARG A 227 -12.96 3.65 -3.66
C ARG A 227 -13.55 2.25 -3.53
N GLN A 228 -14.54 2.09 -2.68
CA GLN A 228 -15.35 0.87 -2.60
C GLN A 228 -16.36 0.82 -3.74
#